data_363ba3582e8a8144016e6f249a3613b4
#
_entry.id   363ba3582e8a8144016e6f249a3613b4
#
_cell.length_a   1.000
_cell.length_b   1.000
_cell.length_c   1.000
_cell.angle_alpha   90.00
_cell.angle_beta   90.00
_cell.angle_gamma   90.00
#
_symmetry.space_group_name_H-M   'P 1'
#
loop_
_entity.id
_entity.type
_entity.pdbx_description
1 polymer ?
#
loop_
_entity_poly.entity_id
_entity_poly.type
_entity_poly.pdbx_seq_one_letter_code
_entity_poly.pdbx_strand_id
1 'polypeptide(L)'
;LAAALEIDPGWWDKSAYKEGMVLGDIWGLQFDRFLTEDDFNADGSLKAGLPDQTKVFPAGYQFAPGDVLYKDLDNNGEIVKQTNTNDKGDLSVIGNALPRLQFGLNLDAAWKGFDISMFFQGVAKRKLWAAGNQVLPGFTTGEPFYKGAEDYWTPENTDAFYPRPMDYKQSASGNYSVNDRYLLNMAYLRLKTFTVGYSLPKVWLSKFKVQGLRVYFTGENLFTIDGVKPAIDPEIGIRTASGKSDQRNFGRSYPYQKTVSFGIQLSL
;
A
#
# COMPACT_ATOMS: atom_id res chain seq x y z
N LEU A 1 14.07 12.85 15.88
CA LEU A 1 12.82 12.11 15.63
C LEU A 1 12.20 12.48 14.26
N ALA A 2 12.24 13.77 13.86
CA ALA A 2 11.70 14.21 12.57
C ALA A 2 12.40 13.58 11.35
N ALA A 3 13.71 13.35 11.42
CA ALA A 3 14.49 12.75 10.33
C ALA A 3 14.20 11.25 10.11
N ALA A 4 13.55 10.56 11.04
CA ALA A 4 13.20 9.14 10.93
C ALA A 4 11.80 8.91 10.33
N LEU A 5 11.01 9.96 10.16
CA LEU A 5 9.62 9.93 9.71
C LEU A 5 9.43 10.70 8.39
N GLU A 6 10.42 10.69 7.51
CA GLU A 6 10.30 11.22 6.14
C GLU A 6 9.25 10.45 5.32
N ILE A 7 8.02 10.54 5.75
CA ILE A 7 6.85 10.22 4.95
C ILE A 7 6.45 11.54 4.34
N ASP A 8 7.14 11.89 3.26
CA ASP A 8 6.86 13.10 2.50
C ASP A 8 5.62 12.88 1.65
N PRO A 9 4.48 13.47 1.96
CA PRO A 9 3.34 13.50 1.06
C PRO A 9 3.51 14.53 -0.07
N GLY A 10 4.68 15.14 -0.19
CA GLY A 10 5.09 15.95 -1.35
C GLY A 10 4.71 17.42 -1.32
N TRP A 11 4.01 17.92 -0.31
CA TRP A 11 3.58 19.31 -0.31
C TRP A 11 3.94 20.10 0.94
N TRP A 12 4.16 19.40 2.05
CA TRP A 12 4.47 20.07 3.31
C TRP A 12 5.98 20.29 3.44
N ASP A 13 6.36 21.51 3.74
CA ASP A 13 7.74 21.76 4.14
C ASP A 13 8.05 20.91 5.39
N LYS A 14 9.07 20.06 5.27
CA LYS A 14 9.51 19.08 6.28
C LYS A 14 9.79 19.70 7.66
N SER A 15 9.88 21.00 7.74
CA SER A 15 10.08 21.78 8.97
C SER A 15 8.79 22.16 9.70
N ALA A 16 7.61 21.93 9.13
CA ALA A 16 6.38 22.54 9.59
C ALA A 16 5.33 21.54 10.09
N TYR A 17 5.61 20.82 11.18
CA TYR A 17 4.52 20.30 12.00
C TYR A 17 3.73 21.46 12.60
N LYS A 18 2.43 21.48 12.37
CA LYS A 18 1.53 22.45 12.97
C LYS A 18 0.79 21.83 14.15
N GLU A 19 0.45 22.68 15.12
CA GLU A 19 -0.45 22.28 16.20
C GLU A 19 -1.77 21.74 15.65
N GLY A 20 -2.22 20.60 16.18
CA GLY A 20 -3.43 19.92 15.76
C GLY A 20 -3.23 18.88 14.64
N MET A 21 -2.05 18.75 14.04
CA MET A 21 -1.76 17.69 13.08
C MET A 21 -1.54 16.35 13.78
N VAL A 22 -2.02 15.30 13.16
CA VAL A 22 -1.76 13.93 13.61
C VAL A 22 -0.50 13.40 12.92
N LEU A 23 0.42 12.89 13.72
CA LEU A 23 1.66 12.31 13.20
C LEU A 23 1.37 11.20 12.19
N GLY A 24 2.02 11.28 11.02
CA GLY A 24 1.89 10.30 9.94
C GLY A 24 0.69 10.56 9.00
N ASP A 25 -0.05 11.65 9.18
CA ASP A 25 -1.10 12.01 8.24
C ASP A 25 -0.53 12.21 6.83
N ILE A 26 -1.24 11.65 5.86
CA ILE A 26 -0.96 11.77 4.44
C ILE A 26 -1.98 12.75 3.87
N TRP A 27 -1.47 13.84 3.33
CA TRP A 27 -2.27 14.84 2.65
C TRP A 27 -2.23 14.61 1.15
N GLY A 28 -3.35 14.75 0.49
CA GLY A 28 -3.45 14.55 -0.94
C GLY A 28 -4.73 15.08 -1.51
N LEU A 29 -4.81 15.07 -2.82
CA LEU A 29 -6.02 15.42 -3.57
C LEU A 29 -7.04 14.27 -3.46
N GLN A 30 -8.30 14.58 -3.64
CA GLN A 30 -9.34 13.58 -3.75
C GLN A 30 -9.64 13.31 -5.23
N PHE A 31 -9.61 12.03 -5.60
CA PHE A 31 -10.03 11.57 -6.91
C PHE A 31 -11.54 11.79 -7.06
N ASP A 32 -11.97 12.34 -8.17
CA ASP A 32 -13.37 12.42 -8.54
C ASP A 32 -13.71 11.29 -9.53
N ARG A 33 -13.21 11.41 -10.75
CA ARG A 33 -13.39 10.44 -11.83
C ARG A 33 -12.30 10.58 -12.89
N PHE A 34 -12.33 9.75 -13.90
CA PHE A 34 -11.58 10.01 -15.12
C PHE A 34 -12.37 10.96 -16.03
N LEU A 35 -11.64 11.80 -16.76
CA LEU A 35 -12.20 12.59 -17.85
C LEU A 35 -12.67 11.64 -18.96
N THR A 36 -13.80 11.97 -19.55
CA THR A 36 -14.40 11.25 -20.68
C THR A 36 -14.43 12.13 -21.93
N GLU A 37 -14.79 11.60 -23.07
CA GLU A 37 -14.96 12.39 -24.30
C GLU A 37 -16.00 13.50 -24.13
N ASP A 38 -17.00 13.27 -23.30
CA ASP A 38 -18.06 14.26 -23.00
C ASP A 38 -17.54 15.50 -22.25
N ASP A 39 -16.34 15.45 -21.69
CA ASP A 39 -15.74 16.58 -20.98
C ASP A 39 -15.01 17.57 -21.91
N PHE A 40 -14.93 17.27 -23.19
CA PHE A 40 -14.17 18.04 -24.16
C PHE A 40 -15.07 18.73 -25.18
N ASN A 41 -14.65 19.90 -25.63
CA ASN A 41 -15.17 20.59 -26.78
C ASN A 41 -14.62 19.97 -28.08
N ALA A 42 -15.21 20.31 -29.22
CA ALA A 42 -14.76 19.82 -30.53
C ALA A 42 -13.31 20.23 -30.89
N ASP A 43 -12.78 21.26 -30.27
CA ASP A 43 -11.41 21.74 -30.42
C ASP A 43 -10.41 21.03 -29.46
N GLY A 44 -10.88 20.09 -28.64
CA GLY A 44 -10.08 19.35 -27.66
C GLY A 44 -9.85 20.09 -26.33
N SER A 45 -10.42 21.28 -26.15
CA SER A 45 -10.38 21.96 -24.86
C SER A 45 -11.39 21.39 -23.88
N LEU A 46 -11.12 21.51 -22.57
CA LEU A 46 -12.09 21.10 -21.53
C LEU A 46 -13.32 22.00 -21.59
N LYS A 47 -14.49 21.42 -21.35
CA LYS A 47 -15.75 22.15 -21.27
C LYS A 47 -15.79 23.09 -20.08
N ALA A 48 -16.46 24.21 -20.23
CA ALA A 48 -16.75 25.11 -19.13
C ALA A 48 -17.56 24.40 -18.02
N GLY A 49 -17.25 24.74 -16.77
CA GLY A 49 -17.90 24.13 -15.58
C GLY A 49 -17.09 23.01 -14.92
N LEU A 50 -16.01 22.55 -15.55
CA LEU A 50 -15.01 21.73 -14.88
C LEU A 50 -14.01 22.63 -14.15
N PRO A 51 -13.51 22.24 -12.97
CA PRO A 51 -12.48 23.00 -12.29
C PRO A 51 -11.18 23.03 -13.09
N ASP A 52 -10.49 24.16 -13.07
CA ASP A 52 -9.15 24.28 -13.67
C ASP A 52 -8.11 23.57 -12.80
N GLN A 53 -7.55 22.48 -13.32
CA GLN A 53 -6.50 21.71 -12.63
C GLN A 53 -5.12 21.85 -13.28
N THR A 54 -4.91 22.85 -14.11
CA THR A 54 -3.63 23.08 -14.80
C THR A 54 -2.46 23.26 -13.85
N LYS A 55 -2.69 23.79 -12.64
CA LYS A 55 -1.67 23.96 -11.59
C LYS A 55 -1.19 22.64 -10.96
N VAL A 56 -1.95 21.56 -11.13
CA VAL A 56 -1.60 20.22 -10.64
C VAL A 56 -0.83 19.42 -11.67
N PHE A 57 -0.96 19.77 -12.94
CA PHE A 57 -0.32 19.13 -14.08
C PHE A 57 0.93 19.90 -14.56
N PRO A 58 1.82 19.28 -15.35
CA PRO A 58 2.94 19.97 -15.95
C PRO A 58 2.48 21.14 -16.83
N ALA A 59 3.28 22.20 -16.89
CA ALA A 59 2.98 23.35 -17.76
C ALA A 59 2.84 22.89 -19.23
N GLY A 60 1.76 23.32 -19.88
CA GLY A 60 1.45 22.94 -21.27
C GLY A 60 0.89 21.53 -21.42
N TYR A 61 0.44 20.91 -20.35
CA TYR A 61 -0.19 19.59 -20.39
C TYR A 61 -1.44 19.62 -21.27
N GLN A 62 -1.56 18.63 -22.14
CA GLN A 62 -2.74 18.43 -22.98
C GLN A 62 -3.65 17.38 -22.35
N PHE A 63 -4.74 17.82 -21.77
CA PHE A 63 -5.75 16.92 -21.22
C PHE A 63 -6.39 16.07 -22.30
N ALA A 64 -6.72 14.85 -21.94
CA ALA A 64 -7.41 13.92 -22.82
C ALA A 64 -8.33 13.00 -21.99
N PRO A 65 -9.29 12.30 -22.63
CA PRO A 65 -10.07 11.28 -21.96
C PRO A 65 -9.18 10.25 -21.29
N GLY A 66 -9.54 9.85 -20.06
CA GLY A 66 -8.74 8.95 -19.22
C GLY A 66 -7.74 9.63 -18.29
N ASP A 67 -7.60 10.95 -18.34
CA ASP A 67 -6.89 11.70 -17.31
C ASP A 67 -7.73 11.84 -16.04
N VAL A 68 -7.06 11.97 -14.90
CA VAL A 68 -7.72 12.13 -13.60
C VAL A 68 -8.34 13.51 -13.48
N LEU A 69 -9.59 13.57 -13.06
CA LEU A 69 -10.22 14.76 -12.53
C LEU A 69 -10.21 14.68 -11.01
N TYR A 70 -9.73 15.74 -10.37
CA TYR A 70 -9.73 15.89 -8.92
C TYR A 70 -10.93 16.72 -8.45
N LYS A 71 -11.30 16.54 -7.18
CA LYS A 71 -12.36 17.33 -6.56
C LYS A 71 -11.85 18.71 -6.15
N ASP A 72 -12.59 19.72 -6.52
CA ASP A 72 -12.48 21.09 -6.01
C ASP A 72 -13.16 21.12 -4.63
N LEU A 73 -12.35 21.17 -3.56
CA LEU A 73 -12.85 21.05 -2.19
C LEU A 73 -13.33 22.37 -1.59
N ASP A 74 -12.89 23.48 -2.11
CA ASP A 74 -13.31 24.82 -1.65
C ASP A 74 -14.30 25.49 -2.61
N ASN A 75 -14.60 24.83 -3.74
CA ASN A 75 -15.52 25.29 -4.78
C ASN A 75 -15.13 26.64 -5.39
N ASN A 76 -13.84 26.89 -5.52
CA ASN A 76 -13.34 28.14 -6.11
C ASN A 76 -13.16 28.06 -7.64
N GLY A 77 -13.36 26.88 -8.24
CA GLY A 77 -13.22 26.60 -9.66
C GLY A 77 -11.81 26.25 -10.11
N GLU A 78 -10.85 26.15 -9.20
CA GLU A 78 -9.46 25.78 -9.47
C GLU A 78 -9.02 24.65 -8.55
N ILE A 79 -8.31 23.64 -9.08
CA ILE A 79 -7.65 22.63 -8.27
C ILE A 79 -6.20 23.05 -8.02
N VAL A 80 -5.88 23.32 -6.77
CA VAL A 80 -4.53 23.70 -6.37
C VAL A 80 -4.04 22.81 -5.22
N LYS A 81 -2.78 22.45 -5.26
CA LYS A 81 -2.07 21.97 -4.08
C LYS A 81 -1.85 23.16 -3.17
N GLN A 82 -1.15 23.03 -2.11
CA GLN A 82 -0.84 24.15 -1.23
C GLN A 82 -0.27 25.37 -1.96
N THR A 83 -0.76 26.57 -1.64
CA THR A 83 -0.23 27.85 -2.13
C THR A 83 0.76 28.48 -1.14
N ASN A 84 0.55 28.27 0.17
CA ASN A 84 1.44 28.73 1.24
C ASN A 84 1.22 27.90 2.52
N THR A 85 2.00 28.15 3.58
CA THR A 85 1.93 27.39 4.84
C THR A 85 0.59 27.45 5.58
N ASN A 86 -0.28 28.39 5.25
CA ASN A 86 -1.58 28.58 5.90
C ASN A 86 -2.76 28.17 5.02
N ASP A 87 -2.50 27.94 3.74
CA ASP A 87 -3.51 27.59 2.76
C ASP A 87 -3.20 26.21 2.18
N LYS A 88 -4.06 25.25 2.46
CA LYS A 88 -3.94 23.86 2.02
C LYS A 88 -4.39 23.65 0.57
N GLY A 89 -5.06 24.65 -0.04
CA GLY A 89 -5.75 24.44 -1.31
C GLY A 89 -6.76 23.28 -1.20
N ASP A 90 -6.80 22.44 -2.22
CA ASP A 90 -7.69 21.26 -2.28
C ASP A 90 -7.12 20.02 -1.62
N LEU A 91 -6.08 20.16 -0.79
CA LEU A 91 -5.53 19.03 -0.07
C LEU A 91 -6.40 18.70 1.15
N SER A 92 -6.56 17.40 1.37
CA SER A 92 -7.23 16.84 2.56
C SER A 92 -6.40 15.70 3.14
N VAL A 93 -6.65 15.32 4.40
CA VAL A 93 -6.06 14.12 4.99
C VAL A 93 -6.73 12.90 4.35
N ILE A 94 -5.99 12.19 3.51
CA ILE A 94 -6.47 11.00 2.79
C ILE A 94 -6.08 9.70 3.48
N GLY A 95 -5.20 9.72 4.46
CA GLY A 95 -4.78 8.56 5.22
C GLY A 95 -3.76 8.86 6.30
N ASN A 96 -3.25 7.80 6.94
CA ASN A 96 -2.15 7.90 7.89
C ASN A 96 -1.19 6.73 7.71
N ALA A 97 0.10 7.03 7.62
CA ALA A 97 1.15 6.06 7.34
C ALA A 97 1.56 5.24 8.56
N LEU A 98 1.26 5.73 9.76
CA LEU A 98 1.52 4.98 10.98
C LEU A 98 0.37 4.00 11.25
N PRO A 99 0.69 2.78 11.66
CA PRO A 99 -0.34 1.83 12.04
C PRO A 99 -1.12 2.32 13.27
N ARG A 100 -2.44 2.49 13.12
CA ARG A 100 -3.32 2.93 14.22
C ARG A 100 -3.67 1.82 15.18
N LEU A 101 -3.61 0.57 14.72
CA LEU A 101 -3.86 -0.61 15.52
C LEU A 101 -2.93 -1.72 15.07
N GLN A 102 -2.18 -2.27 16.02
CA GLN A 102 -1.38 -3.49 15.84
C GLN A 102 -1.84 -4.50 16.88
N PHE A 103 -1.98 -5.76 16.46
CA PHE A 103 -2.43 -6.82 17.35
C PHE A 103 -1.77 -8.15 17.03
N GLY A 104 -1.66 -8.99 18.04
CA GLY A 104 -1.27 -10.39 17.94
C GLY A 104 -2.29 -11.26 18.66
N LEU A 105 -2.57 -12.44 18.11
CA LEU A 105 -3.46 -13.44 18.68
C LEU A 105 -2.76 -14.80 18.69
N ASN A 106 -2.59 -15.36 19.88
CA ASN A 106 -2.15 -16.73 20.06
C ASN A 106 -3.36 -17.62 20.35
N LEU A 107 -3.43 -18.74 19.66
CA LEU A 107 -4.44 -19.80 19.88
C LEU A 107 -3.71 -21.12 20.08
N ASP A 108 -3.86 -21.71 21.26
CA ASP A 108 -3.23 -22.96 21.61
C ASP A 108 -4.30 -23.96 22.06
N ALA A 109 -4.16 -25.20 21.63
CA ALA A 109 -5.04 -26.28 22.05
C ALA A 109 -4.26 -27.59 22.18
N ALA A 110 -4.62 -28.41 23.14
CA ALA A 110 -4.04 -29.75 23.31
C ALA A 110 -5.12 -30.77 23.62
N TRP A 111 -5.06 -31.93 22.96
CA TRP A 111 -6.01 -33.01 23.19
C TRP A 111 -5.44 -34.38 22.82
N LYS A 112 -5.45 -35.30 23.77
CA LYS A 112 -5.04 -36.72 23.59
C LYS A 112 -3.69 -36.90 22.87
N GLY A 113 -2.70 -36.11 23.25
CA GLY A 113 -1.34 -36.15 22.67
C GLY A 113 -1.14 -35.25 21.47
N PHE A 114 -2.20 -34.74 20.86
CA PHE A 114 -2.10 -33.68 19.87
C PHE A 114 -1.96 -32.32 20.54
N ASP A 115 -1.13 -31.47 19.96
CA ASP A 115 -1.02 -30.06 20.30
C ASP A 115 -1.07 -29.23 19.00
N ILE A 116 -1.72 -28.09 19.09
CA ILE A 116 -1.79 -27.10 18.02
C ILE A 116 -1.51 -25.73 18.59
N SER A 117 -0.71 -24.97 17.88
CA SER A 117 -0.38 -23.58 18.22
C SER A 117 -0.46 -22.73 16.97
N MET A 118 -1.12 -21.59 17.06
CA MET A 118 -1.26 -20.62 15.98
C MET A 118 -0.95 -19.22 16.48
N PHE A 119 -0.12 -18.49 15.77
CA PHE A 119 0.12 -17.09 16.02
C PHE A 119 -0.28 -16.25 14.80
N PHE A 120 -1.22 -15.37 15.04
CA PHE A 120 -1.66 -14.35 14.07
C PHE A 120 -1.10 -12.99 14.46
N GLN A 121 -0.64 -12.26 13.45
CA GLN A 121 -0.25 -10.86 13.57
C GLN A 121 -1.07 -10.04 12.58
N GLY A 122 -1.53 -8.88 13.02
CA GLY A 122 -2.29 -7.97 12.17
C GLY A 122 -1.97 -6.51 12.42
N VAL A 123 -2.18 -5.74 11.37
CA VAL A 123 -2.14 -4.28 11.37
C VAL A 123 -3.43 -3.78 10.76
N ALA A 124 -4.09 -2.83 11.41
CA ALA A 124 -5.28 -2.19 10.88
C ALA A 124 -5.10 -0.68 10.77
N LYS A 125 -5.86 -0.08 9.84
CA LYS A 125 -5.86 1.37 9.61
C LYS A 125 -4.47 1.95 9.35
N ARG A 126 -3.74 1.34 8.42
CA ARG A 126 -2.49 1.86 7.88
C ARG A 126 -2.67 2.13 6.40
N LYS A 127 -2.32 3.33 5.98
CA LYS A 127 -2.24 3.72 4.58
C LYS A 127 -0.79 4.02 4.23
N LEU A 128 -0.46 3.96 2.95
CA LEU A 128 0.87 4.31 2.49
C LEU A 128 0.78 4.90 1.08
N TRP A 129 1.42 6.05 0.88
CA TRP A 129 1.70 6.53 -0.46
C TRP A 129 3.03 5.95 -0.92
N ALA A 130 3.03 5.34 -2.07
CA ALA A 130 4.24 4.79 -2.69
C ALA A 130 4.28 5.15 -4.16
N ALA A 131 5.45 5.48 -4.64
CA ALA A 131 5.73 5.80 -6.03
C ALA A 131 6.56 4.68 -6.68
N GLY A 132 6.73 4.75 -7.99
CA GLY A 132 7.49 3.77 -8.77
C GLY A 132 6.59 2.85 -9.58
N ASN A 133 7.16 2.26 -10.63
CA ASN A 133 6.41 1.56 -11.67
C ASN A 133 5.69 0.30 -11.21
N GLN A 134 6.06 -0.27 -10.06
CA GLN A 134 5.32 -1.39 -9.49
C GLN A 134 3.95 -1.01 -8.94
N VAL A 135 3.79 0.26 -8.54
CA VAL A 135 2.54 0.79 -7.95
C VAL A 135 1.84 1.72 -8.92
N LEU A 136 2.60 2.59 -9.57
CA LEU A 136 2.12 3.62 -10.49
C LEU A 136 2.77 3.40 -11.87
N PRO A 137 2.07 2.73 -12.79
CA PRO A 137 2.61 2.40 -14.12
C PRO A 137 3.06 3.64 -14.89
N GLY A 138 4.26 3.62 -15.46
CA GLY A 138 4.80 4.75 -16.22
C GLY A 138 5.33 5.90 -15.34
N PHE A 139 5.44 5.71 -14.02
CA PHE A 139 5.94 6.74 -13.11
C PHE A 139 7.43 7.07 -13.34
N THR A 140 8.22 6.09 -13.72
CA THR A 140 9.66 6.24 -13.98
C THR A 140 9.99 5.82 -15.41
N THR A 141 10.79 6.64 -16.10
CA THR A 141 11.22 6.34 -17.49
C THR A 141 12.15 5.12 -17.54
N GLY A 142 12.09 4.40 -18.65
CA GLY A 142 12.98 3.27 -18.94
C GLY A 142 12.68 2.00 -18.12
N GLU A 143 11.63 1.98 -17.33
CA GLU A 143 11.19 0.81 -16.60
C GLU A 143 9.99 0.14 -17.29
N PRO A 144 9.93 -1.21 -17.28
CA PRO A 144 8.80 -1.94 -17.86
C PRO A 144 7.52 -1.74 -17.04
N PHE A 145 6.38 -1.94 -17.68
CA PHE A 145 5.12 -2.11 -16.99
C PHE A 145 5.06 -3.50 -16.35
N TYR A 146 4.59 -3.55 -15.12
CA TYR A 146 4.38 -4.80 -14.40
C TYR A 146 2.96 -5.34 -14.63
N LYS A 147 2.74 -6.62 -14.42
CA LYS A 147 1.45 -7.28 -14.65
C LYS A 147 0.24 -6.59 -13.97
N GLY A 148 0.45 -5.95 -12.82
CA GLY A 148 -0.60 -5.18 -12.14
C GLY A 148 -1.07 -3.92 -12.87
N ALA A 149 -0.41 -3.52 -13.96
CA ALA A 149 -0.71 -2.32 -14.74
C ALA A 149 -1.75 -2.55 -15.85
N GLU A 150 -2.27 -3.76 -16.02
CA GLU A 150 -3.17 -4.12 -17.12
C GLU A 150 -4.55 -3.45 -17.02
N ASP A 151 -4.97 -3.05 -15.82
CA ASP A 151 -6.25 -2.39 -15.58
C ASP A 151 -6.13 -0.87 -15.73
N TYR A 152 -5.91 -0.40 -16.96
CA TYR A 152 -5.81 1.00 -17.31
C TYR A 152 -6.99 1.48 -18.16
N TRP A 153 -7.24 2.78 -18.12
CA TRP A 153 -8.35 3.40 -18.81
C TRP A 153 -8.20 3.32 -20.34
N THR A 154 -9.27 2.86 -20.98
CA THR A 154 -9.52 2.94 -22.43
C THR A 154 -10.98 3.31 -22.67
N PRO A 155 -11.38 3.72 -23.88
CA PRO A 155 -12.80 3.96 -24.17
C PRO A 155 -13.70 2.75 -23.89
N GLU A 156 -13.16 1.52 -23.94
CA GLU A 156 -13.86 0.27 -23.65
C GLU A 156 -13.78 -0.15 -22.18
N ASN A 157 -12.87 0.47 -21.40
CA ASN A 157 -12.65 0.20 -19.98
C ASN A 157 -12.59 1.51 -19.18
N THR A 158 -13.71 2.19 -19.09
CA THR A 158 -13.80 3.51 -18.43
C THR A 158 -13.78 3.44 -16.90
N ASP A 159 -14.03 2.27 -16.30
CA ASP A 159 -13.99 2.02 -14.85
C ASP A 159 -12.64 1.43 -14.40
N ALA A 160 -11.59 1.57 -15.19
CA ALA A 160 -10.26 1.09 -14.90
C ALA A 160 -9.68 1.65 -13.59
N PHE A 161 -8.74 0.92 -12.99
CA PHE A 161 -8.04 1.40 -11.80
C PHE A 161 -7.04 2.51 -12.11
N TYR A 162 -6.25 2.38 -13.19
CA TYR A 162 -5.25 3.35 -13.62
C TYR A 162 -5.76 4.30 -14.70
N PRO A 163 -5.18 5.50 -14.81
CA PRO A 163 -5.50 6.43 -15.88
C PRO A 163 -5.01 5.88 -17.23
N ARG A 164 -5.32 6.59 -18.31
CA ARG A 164 -4.76 6.28 -19.62
C ARG A 164 -3.23 6.19 -19.56
N PRO A 165 -2.60 5.26 -20.26
CA PRO A 165 -1.14 5.18 -20.32
C PRO A 165 -0.52 6.45 -20.93
N MET A 166 0.57 6.91 -20.34
CA MET A 166 1.28 8.09 -20.80
C MET A 166 2.77 8.00 -20.45
N ASP A 167 3.56 8.90 -21.01
CA ASP A 167 4.98 8.92 -20.73
C ASP A 167 5.28 9.39 -19.30
N TYR A 168 6.45 9.00 -18.79
CA TYR A 168 6.82 9.23 -17.39
C TYR A 168 6.85 10.70 -16.96
N LYS A 169 7.16 11.64 -17.89
CA LYS A 169 7.24 13.06 -17.53
C LYS A 169 5.91 13.63 -17.12
N GLN A 170 4.84 13.07 -17.65
CA GLN A 170 3.47 13.49 -17.38
C GLN A 170 2.86 12.69 -16.25
N SER A 171 3.23 11.40 -16.10
CA SER A 171 2.66 10.55 -15.06
C SER A 171 3.21 10.81 -13.66
N ALA A 172 4.44 11.30 -13.51
CA ALA A 172 5.04 11.65 -12.21
C ALA A 172 4.40 12.86 -11.52
N SER A 173 3.53 13.59 -12.23
CA SER A 173 2.71 14.70 -11.73
C SER A 173 1.35 14.59 -12.40
N GLY A 174 0.41 15.43 -12.06
CA GLY A 174 -0.94 15.35 -12.60
C GLY A 174 -1.64 14.05 -12.18
N ASN A 175 -1.81 13.10 -13.08
CA ASN A 175 -2.56 11.85 -12.81
C ASN A 175 -2.06 11.08 -11.58
N TYR A 176 -0.76 11.14 -11.30
CA TYR A 176 -0.15 10.50 -10.12
C TYR A 176 0.30 11.50 -9.06
N SER A 177 -0.30 12.68 -8.99
CA SER A 177 -0.23 13.49 -7.80
C SER A 177 -0.77 12.70 -6.60
N VAL A 178 -0.23 12.97 -5.40
CA VAL A 178 -0.67 12.24 -4.20
C VAL A 178 -2.19 12.37 -4.06
N ASN A 179 -2.89 11.24 -4.09
CA ASN A 179 -4.35 11.18 -4.07
C ASN A 179 -4.84 9.92 -3.34
N ASP A 180 -6.12 9.89 -3.02
CA ASP A 180 -6.77 8.81 -2.28
C ASP A 180 -6.97 7.54 -3.11
N ARG A 181 -7.06 7.61 -4.45
CA ARG A 181 -7.28 6.46 -5.32
C ARG A 181 -6.11 5.48 -5.31
N TYR A 182 -4.87 6.00 -5.38
CA TYR A 182 -3.66 5.17 -5.43
C TYR A 182 -2.99 4.99 -4.08
N LEU A 183 -3.65 5.43 -3.02
CA LEU A 183 -3.18 5.26 -1.66
C LEU A 183 -3.31 3.80 -1.23
N LEU A 184 -2.19 3.15 -0.97
CA LEU A 184 -2.15 1.73 -0.61
C LEU A 184 -2.80 1.49 0.75
N ASN A 185 -3.66 0.47 0.83
CA ASN A 185 -4.21 -0.02 2.08
C ASN A 185 -3.30 -1.11 2.65
N MET A 186 -2.45 -0.75 3.61
CA MET A 186 -1.46 -1.65 4.23
C MET A 186 -2.01 -2.38 5.46
N ALA A 187 -3.33 -2.48 5.61
CA ALA A 187 -3.96 -3.31 6.63
C ALA A 187 -3.86 -4.78 6.23
N TYR A 188 -3.53 -5.65 7.19
CA TYR A 188 -3.43 -7.08 6.94
C TYR A 188 -3.66 -7.91 8.22
N LEU A 189 -3.94 -9.19 8.01
CA LEU A 189 -3.90 -10.25 9.00
C LEU A 189 -3.09 -11.42 8.44
N ARG A 190 -2.04 -11.85 9.13
CA ARG A 190 -1.16 -12.93 8.70
C ARG A 190 -1.07 -14.03 9.74
N LEU A 191 -1.19 -15.28 9.30
CA LEU A 191 -0.80 -16.44 10.11
C LEU A 191 0.73 -16.56 10.06
N LYS A 192 1.37 -16.06 11.12
CA LYS A 192 2.84 -16.01 11.24
C LYS A 192 3.44 -17.37 11.50
N THR A 193 2.82 -18.10 12.42
CA THR A 193 3.28 -19.44 12.80
C THR A 193 2.08 -20.34 13.02
N PHE A 194 2.16 -21.54 12.49
CA PHE A 194 1.25 -22.64 12.72
C PHE A 194 2.08 -23.87 13.07
N THR A 195 1.81 -24.49 14.21
CA THR A 195 2.46 -25.74 14.60
C THR A 195 1.40 -26.73 15.01
N VAL A 196 1.52 -27.95 14.51
CA VAL A 196 0.76 -29.10 14.99
C VAL A 196 1.71 -30.20 15.35
N GLY A 197 1.58 -30.73 16.55
CA GLY A 197 2.42 -31.81 17.07
C GLY A 197 1.61 -33.00 17.58
N TYR A 198 2.26 -34.13 17.62
CA TYR A 198 1.73 -35.31 18.26
C TYR A 198 2.81 -35.95 19.14
N SER A 199 2.51 -36.07 20.43
CA SER A 199 3.33 -36.74 21.42
C SER A 199 2.89 -38.20 21.56
N LEU A 200 3.80 -39.11 21.29
CA LEU A 200 3.50 -40.52 21.34
C LEU A 200 3.22 -40.96 22.79
N PRO A 201 2.29 -41.92 23.00
CA PRO A 201 1.99 -42.46 24.31
C PRO A 201 3.23 -43.14 24.95
N LYS A 202 3.49 -42.90 26.21
CA LYS A 202 4.63 -43.45 26.94
C LYS A 202 4.68 -45.00 26.91
N VAL A 203 3.51 -45.64 26.85
CA VAL A 203 3.40 -47.10 26.76
C VAL A 203 4.11 -47.68 25.51
N TRP A 204 4.11 -46.96 24.40
CA TRP A 204 4.82 -47.38 23.19
C TRP A 204 6.33 -47.18 23.30
N LEU A 205 6.74 -46.11 24.01
CA LEU A 205 8.13 -45.67 24.11
C LEU A 205 8.95 -46.44 25.16
N SER A 206 8.28 -46.97 26.19
CA SER A 206 8.94 -47.71 27.29
C SER A 206 9.77 -48.89 26.84
N LYS A 207 9.37 -49.55 25.72
CA LYS A 207 10.12 -50.67 25.13
C LYS A 207 11.48 -50.26 24.56
N PHE A 208 11.65 -48.99 24.24
CA PHE A 208 12.86 -48.45 23.61
C PHE A 208 13.71 -47.60 24.58
N LYS A 209 13.37 -47.56 25.87
CA LYS A 209 14.03 -46.71 26.89
C LYS A 209 14.01 -45.22 26.53
N VAL A 210 13.00 -44.78 25.77
CA VAL A 210 12.76 -43.38 25.38
C VAL A 210 11.72 -42.79 26.31
N GLN A 211 11.98 -41.62 26.89
CA GLN A 211 11.07 -40.98 27.83
C GLN A 211 9.97 -40.18 27.10
N GLY A 212 10.26 -39.64 25.91
CA GLY A 212 9.31 -38.91 25.11
C GLY A 212 9.71 -38.83 23.63
N LEU A 213 8.72 -38.91 22.76
CA LEU A 213 8.85 -38.67 21.33
C LEU A 213 7.68 -37.82 20.86
N ARG A 214 7.99 -36.65 20.28
CA ARG A 214 7.00 -35.77 19.65
C ARG A 214 7.41 -35.54 18.21
N VAL A 215 6.49 -35.76 17.30
CA VAL A 215 6.63 -35.38 15.88
C VAL A 215 5.78 -34.12 15.65
N TYR A 216 6.29 -33.21 14.86
CA TYR A 216 5.54 -31.98 14.60
C TYR A 216 5.77 -31.45 13.20
N PHE A 217 4.80 -30.69 12.76
CA PHE A 217 4.80 -29.90 11.55
C PHE A 217 4.72 -28.42 11.95
N THR A 218 5.55 -27.58 11.33
CA THR A 218 5.47 -26.13 11.51
C THR A 218 5.41 -25.44 10.15
N GLY A 219 4.52 -24.50 10.02
CA GLY A 219 4.42 -23.61 8.87
C GLY A 219 4.55 -22.15 9.30
N GLU A 220 5.27 -21.37 8.52
CA GLU A 220 5.44 -19.94 8.73
C GLU A 220 4.90 -19.14 7.55
N ASN A 221 4.26 -18.01 7.84
CA ASN A 221 3.67 -17.10 6.85
C ASN A 221 2.75 -17.80 5.85
N LEU A 222 1.96 -18.80 6.29
CA LEU A 222 1.19 -19.67 5.40
C LEU A 222 0.16 -18.91 4.57
N PHE A 223 -0.49 -17.92 5.15
CA PHE A 223 -1.42 -17.05 4.43
C PHE A 223 -1.47 -15.65 5.02
N THR A 224 -1.85 -14.71 4.16
CA THR A 224 -2.10 -13.30 4.51
C THR A 224 -3.44 -12.91 3.91
N ILE A 225 -4.23 -12.19 4.68
CA ILE A 225 -5.45 -11.51 4.24
C ILE A 225 -5.12 -10.03 4.21
N ASP A 226 -5.15 -9.41 3.07
CA ASP A 226 -4.89 -7.98 2.87
C ASP A 226 -5.71 -7.43 1.70
N GLY A 227 -5.66 -6.12 1.51
CA GLY A 227 -6.33 -5.41 0.43
C GLY A 227 -5.38 -4.53 -0.38
N VAL A 228 -4.07 -4.86 -0.39
CA VAL A 228 -3.07 -4.08 -1.11
C VAL A 228 -3.21 -4.29 -2.62
N LYS A 229 -3.36 -3.19 -3.34
CA LYS A 229 -3.35 -3.18 -4.82
C LYS A 229 -2.28 -2.19 -5.32
N PRO A 230 -1.36 -2.60 -6.21
CA PRO A 230 -1.11 -3.97 -6.71
C PRO A 230 -0.65 -4.92 -5.59
N ALA A 231 -0.66 -6.23 -5.84
CA ALA A 231 -0.31 -7.26 -4.87
C ALA A 231 1.16 -7.16 -4.42
N ILE A 232 1.37 -6.47 -3.31
CA ILE A 232 2.67 -6.26 -2.64
C ILE A 232 2.52 -6.72 -1.21
N ASP A 233 3.58 -7.28 -0.62
CA ASP A 233 3.53 -7.71 0.78
C ASP A 233 3.27 -6.52 1.72
N PRO A 234 2.20 -6.52 2.52
CA PRO A 234 1.84 -5.39 3.38
C PRO A 234 2.81 -5.12 4.55
N GLU A 235 3.71 -6.05 4.86
CA GLU A 235 4.76 -5.85 5.86
C GLU A 235 5.99 -5.14 5.29
N ILE A 236 6.08 -4.98 3.97
CA ILE A 236 7.17 -4.25 3.36
C ILE A 236 7.14 -2.78 3.82
N GLY A 237 8.25 -2.33 4.36
CA GLY A 237 8.48 -0.93 4.69
C GLY A 237 9.23 -0.20 3.58
N ILE A 238 9.02 1.10 3.47
CA ILE A 238 9.86 1.96 2.65
C ILE A 238 11.20 2.12 3.42
N ARG A 239 12.21 1.36 3.02
CA ARG A 239 13.57 1.51 3.55
C ARG A 239 14.56 1.58 2.40
N THR A 240 15.48 2.54 2.47
CA THR A 240 16.67 2.57 1.64
C THR A 240 17.89 2.14 2.45
N ALA A 241 18.93 1.70 1.77
CA ALA A 241 20.22 1.40 2.40
C ALA A 241 20.83 2.63 3.13
N SER A 242 20.42 3.84 2.77
CA SER A 242 20.84 5.10 3.39
C SER A 242 19.92 5.60 4.51
N GLY A 243 18.90 4.83 4.88
CA GLY A 243 17.92 5.23 5.90
C GLY A 243 16.88 6.26 5.42
N LYS A 244 16.98 6.74 4.18
CA LYS A 244 15.96 7.60 3.56
C LYS A 244 14.90 6.74 2.90
N SER A 245 13.65 7.15 2.96
CA SER A 245 12.57 6.47 2.24
C SER A 245 12.73 6.74 0.74
N ASP A 246 13.03 5.71 -0.04
CA ASP A 246 12.97 5.79 -1.49
C ASP A 246 11.61 5.25 -1.97
N GLN A 247 10.67 6.14 -2.06
CA GLN A 247 9.32 5.82 -2.50
C GLN A 247 9.29 5.23 -3.92
N ARG A 248 10.24 5.59 -4.78
CA ARG A 248 10.34 5.14 -6.18
C ARG A 248 10.69 3.65 -6.31
N ASN A 249 11.35 3.09 -5.30
CA ASN A 249 11.74 1.68 -5.26
C ASN A 249 10.81 0.83 -4.38
N PHE A 250 9.65 1.35 -4.02
CA PHE A 250 8.68 0.60 -3.25
C PHE A 250 8.23 -0.68 -3.98
N GLY A 251 8.10 -1.76 -3.25
CA GLY A 251 7.69 -3.07 -3.79
C GLY A 251 8.83 -3.90 -4.39
N ARG A 252 10.05 -3.38 -4.51
CA ARG A 252 11.23 -4.13 -5.03
C ARG A 252 11.91 -5.01 -3.97
N SER A 253 11.26 -5.24 -2.84
CA SER A 253 11.73 -6.16 -1.82
C SER A 253 11.10 -7.53 -2.00
N TYR A 254 11.84 -8.59 -1.69
CA TYR A 254 11.27 -9.92 -1.68
C TYR A 254 10.18 -10.03 -0.60
N PRO A 255 9.00 -10.57 -0.93
CA PRO A 255 7.97 -10.84 0.05
C PRO A 255 8.44 -11.89 1.06
N TYR A 256 7.82 -11.95 2.23
CA TYR A 256 8.07 -13.01 3.19
C TYR A 256 7.73 -14.37 2.58
N GLN A 257 8.69 -15.29 2.71
CA GLN A 257 8.53 -16.64 2.19
C GLN A 257 7.60 -17.45 3.08
N LYS A 258 6.84 -18.35 2.47
CA LYS A 258 6.15 -19.42 3.18
C LYS A 258 7.16 -20.53 3.45
N THR A 259 7.30 -20.89 4.72
CA THR A 259 8.22 -21.95 5.14
C THR A 259 7.43 -23.12 5.72
N VAL A 260 7.84 -24.32 5.42
CA VAL A 260 7.26 -25.55 5.94
C VAL A 260 8.37 -26.42 6.49
N SER A 261 8.22 -26.89 7.72
CA SER A 261 9.22 -27.71 8.41
C SER A 261 8.55 -28.91 9.10
N PHE A 262 9.27 -30.01 9.12
CA PHE A 262 8.93 -31.18 9.90
C PHE A 262 10.03 -31.43 10.92
N GLY A 263 9.65 -31.77 12.13
CA GLY A 263 10.61 -32.03 13.19
C GLY A 263 10.23 -33.19 14.08
N ILE A 264 11.26 -33.76 14.72
CA ILE A 264 11.15 -34.81 15.70
C ILE A 264 11.87 -34.33 16.96
N GLN A 265 11.21 -34.41 18.09
CA GLN A 265 11.76 -34.11 19.40
C GLN A 265 11.84 -35.41 20.21
N LEU A 266 13.04 -35.81 20.59
CA LEU A 266 13.31 -37.01 21.34
C LEU A 266 13.81 -36.65 22.74
N SER A 267 13.25 -37.27 23.78
CA SER A 267 13.72 -37.21 25.16
C SER A 267 14.16 -38.60 25.58
N LEU A 268 15.44 -38.71 26.02
CA LEU A 268 16.09 -39.98 26.47
C LEU A 268 16.05 -40.07 27.97
#